data_1910081a7cf3b7e6511c453efe37a979
#
_entry.id   1910081a7cf3b7e6511c453efe37a979
#
_cell.length_a   1.000
_cell.length_b   1.000
_cell.length_c   1.000
_cell.angle_alpha   90.00
_cell.angle_beta   90.00
_cell.angle_gamma   90.00
#
_symmetry.space_group_name_H-M   'P 1'
#
loop_
_entity.id
_entity.type
_entity.pdbx_description
1 polymer ?
#
loop_
_entity_poly.entity_id
_entity_poly.type
_entity_poly.pdbx_seq_one_letter_code
_entity_poly.pdbx_strand_id
1 'polypeptide(L)'
;MGNSMNTEIKYLELLSKTFKNIAETSTEIINLQAIMNLPKGTEHFMTDIHGEYEAFNHVLRNGSGTIRNKIEEVYKDKLTESEKKELAAIIYYPKEKIEIMQNTANFNVDRWMINIIYRLI
;
A
#
# COMPACT_ATOMS: atom_id res chain seq x y z
N MET A 1 42.63 -4.01 21.58
CA MET A 1 42.13 -5.15 20.77
C MET A 1 41.33 -6.21 21.56
N GLY A 2 41.65 -6.49 22.85
CA GLY A 2 40.92 -7.52 23.63
C GLY A 2 39.47 -7.23 24.00
N ASN A 3 39.04 -5.96 24.09
CA ASN A 3 37.67 -5.60 24.50
C ASN A 3 36.62 -5.78 23.38
N SER A 4 36.99 -5.56 22.15
CA SER A 4 36.08 -5.73 20.97
C SER A 4 35.74 -7.19 20.77
N MET A 5 36.72 -8.08 20.80
CA MET A 5 36.54 -9.52 20.59
C MET A 5 35.66 -10.18 21.68
N ASN A 6 35.75 -9.69 22.92
CA ASN A 6 34.92 -10.18 24.03
C ASN A 6 33.46 -9.74 23.88
N THR A 7 33.22 -8.55 23.30
CA THR A 7 31.87 -8.04 23.03
C THR A 7 31.22 -8.83 21.88
N GLU A 8 31.96 -9.14 20.81
CA GLU A 8 31.46 -9.95 19.72
C GLU A 8 31.09 -11.37 20.15
N ILE A 9 31.93 -12.00 20.97
CA ILE A 9 31.64 -13.36 21.49
C ILE A 9 30.35 -13.34 22.33
N LYS A 10 30.18 -12.37 23.22
CA LYS A 10 28.95 -12.24 24.01
C LYS A 10 27.72 -12.01 23.13
N TYR A 11 27.85 -11.25 22.06
CA TYR A 11 26.76 -11.01 21.13
C TYR A 11 26.38 -12.29 20.38
N LEU A 12 27.36 -13.07 19.91
CA LEU A 12 27.14 -14.37 19.28
C LEU A 12 26.52 -15.38 20.24
N GLU A 13 26.95 -15.40 21.51
CA GLU A 13 26.33 -16.23 22.54
C GLU A 13 24.86 -15.85 22.77
N LEU A 14 24.54 -14.57 22.70
CA LEU A 14 23.15 -14.09 22.83
C LEU A 14 22.31 -14.54 21.62
N LEU A 15 22.83 -14.40 20.41
CA LEU A 15 22.17 -14.85 19.17
C LEU A 15 21.97 -16.37 19.15
N SER A 16 22.94 -17.15 19.66
CA SER A 16 22.84 -18.62 19.71
C SER A 16 21.69 -19.13 20.60
N LYS A 17 21.20 -18.32 21.53
CA LYS A 17 20.02 -18.66 22.33
C LYS A 17 18.72 -18.59 21.53
N THR A 18 18.69 -17.71 20.53
CA THR A 18 17.53 -17.51 19.66
C THR A 18 17.62 -18.42 18.42
N PHE A 19 18.80 -18.50 17.80
CA PHE A 19 19.07 -19.27 16.60
C PHE A 19 19.96 -20.48 16.95
N LYS A 20 19.32 -21.62 17.23
CA LYS A 20 19.98 -22.79 17.82
C LYS A 20 20.75 -23.63 16.82
N ASN A 21 20.48 -23.46 15.54
CA ASN A 21 21.11 -24.24 14.46
C ASN A 21 21.18 -23.45 13.17
N ILE A 22 21.96 -23.96 12.22
CA ILE A 22 22.20 -23.34 10.91
C ILE A 22 20.89 -23.17 10.12
N ALA A 23 19.96 -24.11 10.22
CA ALA A 23 18.71 -24.06 9.46
C ALA A 23 17.80 -22.91 9.95
N GLU A 24 17.67 -22.74 11.26
CA GLU A 24 16.93 -21.60 11.86
C GLU A 24 17.56 -20.27 11.49
N THR A 25 18.89 -20.19 11.59
CA THR A 25 19.65 -18.97 11.23
C THR A 25 19.46 -18.65 9.75
N SER A 26 19.55 -19.63 8.86
CA SER A 26 19.37 -19.43 7.42
C SER A 26 17.94 -18.99 7.07
N THR A 27 16.94 -19.55 7.72
CA THR A 27 15.55 -19.15 7.55
C THR A 27 15.34 -17.69 7.93
N GLU A 28 15.91 -17.27 9.07
CA GLU A 28 15.79 -15.88 9.49
C GLU A 28 16.54 -14.91 8.56
N ILE A 29 17.71 -15.27 8.07
CA ILE A 29 18.43 -14.47 7.07
C ILE A 29 17.59 -14.29 5.81
N ILE A 30 16.95 -15.36 5.31
CA ILE A 30 16.07 -15.29 4.14
C ILE A 30 14.87 -14.39 4.41
N ASN A 31 14.23 -14.50 5.59
CA ASN A 31 13.13 -13.65 6.00
C ASN A 31 13.53 -12.16 6.04
N LEU A 32 14.67 -11.86 6.66
CA LEU A 32 15.16 -10.49 6.74
C LEU A 32 15.52 -9.93 5.35
N GLN A 33 16.12 -10.74 4.48
CA GLN A 33 16.40 -10.36 3.11
C GLN A 33 15.09 -10.07 2.33
N ALA A 34 14.06 -10.89 2.52
CA ALA A 34 12.76 -10.67 1.91
C ALA A 34 12.14 -9.35 2.40
N ILE A 35 12.19 -9.08 3.71
CA ILE A 35 11.70 -7.82 4.31
C ILE A 35 12.46 -6.61 3.76
N MET A 36 13.80 -6.70 3.63
CA MET A 36 14.61 -5.62 3.08
C MET A 36 14.30 -5.31 1.61
N ASN A 37 13.82 -6.31 0.86
CA ASN A 37 13.43 -6.15 -0.55
C ASN A 37 11.94 -5.80 -0.74
N LEU A 38 11.14 -5.74 0.33
CA LEU A 38 9.77 -5.25 0.25
C LEU A 38 9.77 -3.78 -0.19
N PRO A 39 8.87 -3.37 -1.09
CA PRO A 39 8.72 -1.97 -1.42
C PRO A 39 8.39 -1.19 -0.13
N LYS A 40 9.15 -0.13 0.12
CA LYS A 40 8.89 0.74 1.28
C LYS A 40 7.51 1.35 1.11
N GLY A 41 6.63 1.11 2.08
CA GLY A 41 5.33 1.74 2.13
C GLY A 41 5.45 3.26 2.29
N THR A 42 4.43 3.99 1.82
CA THR A 42 4.33 5.42 2.07
C THR A 42 3.80 5.63 3.48
N GLU A 43 4.55 6.37 4.29
CA GLU A 43 4.12 6.79 5.63
C GLU A 43 3.45 8.16 5.53
N HIS A 44 2.26 8.29 6.10
CA HIS A 44 1.51 9.54 6.12
C HIS A 44 1.39 10.03 7.56
N PHE A 45 1.86 11.25 7.80
CA PHE A 45 1.72 11.91 9.10
C PHE A 45 0.57 12.90 9.02
N MET A 46 -0.37 12.76 9.94
CA MET A 46 -1.48 13.70 10.07
C MET A 46 -1.51 14.27 11.49
N THR A 47 -1.70 15.57 11.56
CA THR A 47 -1.87 16.28 12.82
C THR A 47 -3.21 17.02 12.80
N ASP A 48 -3.76 17.26 13.97
CA ASP A 48 -4.85 18.23 14.14
C ASP A 48 -6.17 17.84 13.42
N ILE A 49 -6.65 16.65 13.75
CA ILE A 49 -7.84 16.06 13.10
C ILE A 49 -9.14 16.79 13.49
N HIS A 50 -9.18 17.45 14.66
CA HIS A 50 -10.31 18.26 15.19
C HIS A 50 -11.70 17.59 15.13
N GLY A 51 -11.76 16.25 15.08
CA GLY A 51 -13.03 15.52 14.95
C GLY A 51 -13.64 15.55 13.54
N GLU A 52 -12.93 16.05 12.54
CA GLU A 52 -13.34 16.11 11.13
C GLU A 52 -13.26 14.72 10.46
N TYR A 53 -14.21 13.84 10.81
CA TYR A 53 -14.23 12.46 10.35
C TYR A 53 -14.23 12.34 8.82
N GLU A 54 -15.04 13.13 8.12
CA GLU A 54 -15.19 13.07 6.68
C GLU A 54 -13.87 13.40 5.96
N ALA A 55 -13.23 14.49 6.37
CA ALA A 55 -11.94 14.92 5.82
C ALA A 55 -10.84 13.88 6.13
N PHE A 56 -10.79 13.38 7.37
CA PHE A 56 -9.85 12.35 7.78
C PHE A 56 -10.02 11.06 6.96
N ASN A 57 -11.25 10.57 6.86
CA ASN A 57 -11.57 9.36 6.12
C ASN A 57 -11.24 9.52 4.61
N HIS A 58 -11.48 10.69 4.04
CA HIS A 58 -11.11 10.99 2.67
C HIS A 58 -9.59 10.91 2.46
N VAL A 59 -8.78 11.48 3.36
CA VAL A 59 -7.32 11.42 3.29
C VAL A 59 -6.81 9.98 3.40
N LEU A 60 -7.39 9.17 4.29
CA LEU A 60 -7.08 7.74 4.38
C LEU A 60 -7.38 7.00 3.07
N ARG A 61 -8.56 7.23 2.50
CA ARG A 61 -9.01 6.54 1.27
C ARG A 61 -8.19 6.93 0.05
N ASN A 62 -7.74 8.17 -0.05
CA ASN A 62 -6.95 8.65 -1.19
C ASN A 62 -5.44 8.51 -1.00
N GLY A 63 -4.99 8.00 0.16
CA GLY A 63 -3.57 7.86 0.49
C GLY A 63 -2.84 9.21 0.42
N SER A 64 -3.43 10.29 0.93
CA SER A 64 -2.91 11.66 0.85
C SER A 64 -2.56 12.10 -0.59
N GLY A 65 -3.39 11.68 -1.56
CA GLY A 65 -3.20 12.00 -2.98
C GLY A 65 -2.25 11.06 -3.73
N THR A 66 -1.62 10.11 -3.04
CA THR A 66 -0.66 9.16 -3.67
C THR A 66 -1.33 8.31 -4.74
N ILE A 67 -2.59 7.89 -4.53
CA ILE A 67 -3.33 7.07 -5.50
C ILE A 67 -3.55 7.84 -6.80
N ARG A 68 -3.91 9.12 -6.73
CA ARG A 68 -4.08 9.96 -7.92
C ARG A 68 -2.76 10.11 -8.68
N ASN A 69 -1.66 10.36 -7.97
CA ASN A 69 -0.34 10.45 -8.57
C ASN A 69 0.05 9.13 -9.24
N LYS A 70 -0.30 8.00 -8.63
CA LYS A 70 -0.04 6.67 -9.21
C LYS A 70 -0.85 6.40 -10.46
N ILE A 71 -2.12 6.78 -10.49
CA ILE A 71 -2.96 6.71 -11.70
C ILE A 71 -2.34 7.56 -12.81
N GLU A 72 -1.88 8.77 -12.50
CA GLU A 72 -1.24 9.65 -13.47
C GLU A 72 0.06 9.04 -14.02
N GLU A 73 0.89 8.47 -13.16
CA GLU A 73 2.14 7.80 -13.54
C GLU A 73 1.91 6.59 -14.45
N VAL A 74 0.93 5.75 -14.12
CA VAL A 74 0.66 4.50 -14.84
C VAL A 74 -0.02 4.77 -16.18
N TYR A 75 -1.01 5.66 -16.20
CA TYR A 75 -1.85 5.86 -17.37
C TYR A 75 -1.45 7.04 -18.25
N LYS A 76 -0.72 8.03 -17.73
CA LYS A 76 -0.26 9.19 -18.53
C LYS A 76 -1.31 9.65 -19.54
N ASP A 77 -0.99 9.49 -20.84
CA ASP A 77 -1.85 9.87 -21.95
C ASP A 77 -2.81 8.76 -22.41
N LYS A 78 -2.79 7.60 -21.77
CA LYS A 78 -3.66 6.45 -22.13
C LYS A 78 -5.11 6.64 -21.72
N LEU A 79 -5.36 7.43 -20.70
CA LEU A 79 -6.68 7.76 -20.19
C LEU A 79 -6.89 9.27 -20.22
N THR A 80 -8.11 9.68 -20.52
CA THR A 80 -8.53 11.06 -20.37
C THR A 80 -8.60 11.47 -18.90
N GLU A 81 -8.56 12.77 -18.63
CA GLU A 81 -8.70 13.29 -17.26
C GLU A 81 -10.02 12.86 -16.59
N SER A 82 -11.09 12.73 -17.37
CA SER A 82 -12.38 12.23 -16.88
C SER A 82 -12.30 10.76 -16.44
N GLU A 83 -11.64 9.92 -17.24
CA GLU A 83 -11.44 8.50 -16.91
C GLU A 83 -10.52 8.30 -15.71
N LYS A 84 -9.45 9.10 -15.60
CA LYS A 84 -8.57 9.08 -14.42
C LYS A 84 -9.32 9.47 -13.14
N LYS A 85 -10.16 10.50 -13.21
CA LYS A 85 -11.03 10.89 -12.08
C LYS A 85 -12.04 9.82 -11.73
N GLU A 86 -12.63 9.17 -12.73
CA GLU A 86 -13.57 8.06 -12.51
C GLU A 86 -12.88 6.87 -11.85
N LEU A 87 -11.68 6.50 -12.32
CA LEU A 87 -10.87 5.44 -11.72
C LEU A 87 -10.48 5.77 -10.28
N ALA A 88 -10.08 7.00 -10.00
CA ALA A 88 -9.81 7.46 -8.65
C ALA A 88 -11.06 7.38 -7.76
N ALA A 89 -12.21 7.80 -8.26
CA ALA A 89 -13.46 7.77 -7.52
C ALA A 89 -13.88 6.36 -7.13
N ILE A 90 -13.71 5.36 -8.02
CA ILE A 90 -14.04 3.96 -7.70
C ILE A 90 -13.05 3.36 -6.70
N ILE A 91 -11.78 3.76 -6.74
CA ILE A 91 -10.78 3.32 -5.76
C ILE A 91 -11.07 3.91 -4.38
N TYR A 92 -11.43 5.20 -4.29
CA TYR A 92 -11.69 5.88 -3.02
C TYR A 92 -13.01 5.47 -2.40
N TYR A 93 -14.06 5.37 -3.21
CA TYR A 93 -15.45 5.19 -2.79
C TYR A 93 -16.15 4.11 -3.62
N PRO A 94 -15.70 2.84 -3.55
CA PRO A 94 -16.20 1.78 -4.43
C PRO A 94 -17.70 1.55 -4.26
N LYS A 95 -18.19 1.49 -3.03
CA LYS A 95 -19.60 1.23 -2.74
C LYS A 95 -20.50 2.35 -3.26
N GLU A 96 -20.16 3.57 -2.88
CA GLU A 96 -20.90 4.78 -3.23
C GLU A 96 -20.93 4.99 -4.77
N LYS A 97 -19.77 4.75 -5.43
CA LYS A 97 -19.69 4.90 -6.88
C LYS A 97 -20.51 3.83 -7.61
N ILE A 98 -20.45 2.57 -7.17
CA ILE A 98 -21.26 1.49 -7.76
C ILE A 98 -22.74 1.78 -7.60
N GLU A 99 -23.19 2.21 -6.42
CA GLU A 99 -24.59 2.55 -6.16
C GLU A 99 -25.09 3.69 -7.06
N ILE A 100 -24.29 4.74 -7.26
CA ILE A 100 -24.62 5.83 -8.18
C ILE A 100 -24.77 5.30 -9.60
N MET A 101 -23.86 4.44 -10.07
CA MET A 101 -23.89 3.92 -11.43
C MET A 101 -25.06 2.96 -11.65
N GLN A 102 -25.42 2.14 -10.64
CA GLN A 102 -26.60 1.27 -10.68
C GLN A 102 -27.92 2.04 -10.77
N ASN A 103 -27.98 3.20 -10.16
CA ASN A 103 -29.16 4.07 -10.18
C ASN A 103 -29.21 5.01 -11.41
N THR A 104 -28.19 4.97 -12.27
CA THR A 104 -28.16 5.80 -13.48
C THR A 104 -28.98 5.13 -14.60
N ALA A 105 -30.04 5.81 -15.06
CA ALA A 105 -30.92 5.31 -16.10
C ALA A 105 -30.14 5.03 -17.41
N ASN A 106 -30.45 3.91 -18.04
CA ASN A 106 -29.84 3.47 -19.32
C ASN A 106 -28.31 3.24 -19.28
N PHE A 107 -27.73 3.08 -18.11
CA PHE A 107 -26.31 2.80 -17.95
C PHE A 107 -26.05 1.28 -17.84
N ASN A 108 -25.14 0.77 -18.65
CA ASN A 108 -24.76 -0.65 -18.61
C ASN A 108 -23.66 -0.85 -17.54
N VAL A 109 -24.09 -1.13 -16.31
CA VAL A 109 -23.23 -1.31 -15.14
C VAL A 109 -22.26 -2.47 -15.32
N ASP A 110 -22.69 -3.59 -15.87
CA ASP A 110 -21.85 -4.79 -16.02
C ASP A 110 -20.68 -4.52 -16.97
N ARG A 111 -20.95 -3.91 -18.12
CA ARG A 111 -19.89 -3.52 -19.05
C ARG A 111 -18.93 -2.49 -18.47
N TRP A 112 -19.46 -1.55 -17.73
CA TRP A 112 -18.64 -0.55 -17.01
C TRP A 112 -17.76 -1.19 -15.97
N MET A 113 -18.29 -2.10 -15.13
CA MET A 113 -17.53 -2.82 -14.10
C MET A 113 -16.40 -3.66 -14.71
N ILE A 114 -16.67 -4.36 -15.81
CA ILE A 114 -15.65 -5.12 -16.55
C ILE A 114 -14.51 -4.19 -16.99
N ASN A 115 -14.82 -3.04 -17.57
CA ASN A 115 -13.82 -2.07 -17.99
C ASN A 115 -12.99 -1.53 -16.81
N ILE A 116 -13.63 -1.25 -15.68
CA ILE A 116 -12.94 -0.80 -14.45
C ILE A 116 -12.00 -1.90 -13.94
N ILE A 117 -12.44 -3.16 -13.90
CA ILE A 117 -11.60 -4.28 -13.45
C ILE A 117 -10.36 -4.40 -14.34
N TYR A 118 -10.50 -4.34 -15.67
CA TYR A 118 -9.37 -4.37 -16.59
C TYR A 118 -8.37 -3.21 -16.40
N ARG A 119 -8.83 -2.10 -15.85
CA ARG A 119 -7.96 -0.97 -15.52
C ARG A 119 -7.30 -1.10 -14.14
N LEU A 120 -7.79 -1.95 -13.26
CA LEU A 120 -7.26 -2.15 -11.91
C LEU A 120 -6.23 -3.29 -11.83
N ILE A 121 -6.19 -4.17 -12.82
CA ILE A 121 -5.25 -5.29 -12.95
C ILE A 121 -4.02 -4.86 -13.77
#